data_248671bf518ccb45825ead9c411e103a
#
_entry.id   248671bf518ccb45825ead9c411e103a
#
_cell.length_a   1.000
_cell.length_b   1.000
_cell.length_c   1.000
_cell.angle_alpha   90.00
_cell.angle_beta   90.00
_cell.angle_gamma   90.00
#
_symmetry.space_group_name_H-M   'P 1'
#
loop_
_entity.id
_entity.type
_entity.pdbx_description
1 polymer ?
#
loop_
_entity_poly.entity_id
_entity_poly.type
_entity_poly.pdbx_seq_one_letter_code
_entity_poly.pdbx_strand_id
1 'polypeptide(L)'
;MTEPSNRTPLYVALIVAVGLVLAGGAIGRGFSDARLSDRYVSVKGVAEREATADLALWPIPFVAADDDLTLAQARINETTKRIRAFLVAQGLDTSQAQLGSLRVTDRQANPYQAGEAGRRFIVRQVLILRSTEPAKVLAASQRIGELVQAGVVLSSGEEYGPGGPTFLFTKLNEIKPAMIAEATSRAREAAAQFARDAQSKLGGIRQANQGVFVILPRDQAPGVSEEGQLQKIVRVVATVDYYLR
;
A
#
# COMPACT_ATOMS: atom_id res chain seq x y z
N MET A 1 -1.38 97.12 18.90
CA MET A 1 -1.98 95.83 19.28
C MET A 1 -1.40 94.77 18.36
N THR A 2 -0.43 94.08 18.85
CA THR A 2 0.23 92.93 18.09
C THR A 2 -0.47 91.69 18.52
N GLU A 3 -1.20 91.03 17.60
CA GLU A 3 -1.80 89.73 17.84
C GLU A 3 -0.70 88.69 18.04
N PRO A 4 -0.81 87.85 19.08
CA PRO A 4 0.13 86.76 19.26
C PRO A 4 -0.09 85.70 18.19
N SER A 5 0.90 85.54 17.32
CA SER A 5 0.95 84.50 16.32
C SER A 5 0.82 83.13 17.00
N ASN A 6 -0.38 82.55 16.95
CA ASN A 6 -0.64 81.21 17.52
C ASN A 6 -0.09 80.17 16.60
N ARG A 7 1.20 79.85 16.77
CA ARG A 7 1.90 78.80 15.95
C ARG A 7 1.73 77.35 16.45
N THR A 8 1.05 77.22 17.61
CA THR A 8 0.81 75.92 18.28
C THR A 8 0.10 74.89 17.41
N PRO A 9 -1.00 75.23 16.65
CA PRO A 9 -1.66 74.25 15.82
C PRO A 9 -0.79 73.76 14.64
N LEU A 10 0.13 74.60 14.16
CA LEU A 10 1.05 74.23 13.10
C LEU A 10 2.08 73.18 13.53
N TYR A 11 2.62 73.33 14.74
CA TYR A 11 3.54 72.32 15.34
C TYR A 11 2.83 70.99 15.62
N VAL A 12 1.61 71.03 16.11
CA VAL A 12 0.80 69.82 16.34
C VAL A 12 0.53 69.11 15.03
N ALA A 13 0.11 69.81 13.98
CA ALA A 13 -0.11 69.24 12.67
C ALA A 13 1.16 68.61 12.06
N LEU A 14 2.32 69.26 12.27
CA LEU A 14 3.61 68.75 11.80
C LEU A 14 4.01 67.44 12.55
N ILE A 15 3.81 67.41 13.86
CA ILE A 15 4.11 66.21 14.66
C ILE A 15 3.20 65.04 14.25
N VAL A 16 1.91 65.30 14.06
CA VAL A 16 0.97 64.27 13.61
C VAL A 16 1.33 63.77 12.17
N ALA A 17 1.69 64.67 11.28
CA ALA A 17 2.10 64.30 9.93
C ALA A 17 3.37 63.41 9.92
N VAL A 18 4.39 63.80 10.72
CA VAL A 18 5.61 63.00 10.87
C VAL A 18 5.31 61.65 11.51
N GLY A 19 4.43 61.60 12.52
CA GLY A 19 4.01 60.37 13.17
C GLY A 19 3.31 59.42 12.19
N LEU A 20 2.44 59.92 11.32
CA LEU A 20 1.76 59.15 10.27
C LEU A 20 2.75 58.61 9.24
N VAL A 21 3.72 59.40 8.79
CA VAL A 21 4.74 58.96 7.82
C VAL A 21 5.63 57.86 8.45
N LEU A 22 6.04 58.01 9.68
CA LEU A 22 6.83 56.97 10.37
C LEU A 22 6.03 55.72 10.61
N ALA A 23 4.77 55.81 11.01
CA ALA A 23 3.87 54.64 11.16
C ALA A 23 3.62 53.94 9.83
N GLY A 24 3.33 54.66 8.77
CA GLY A 24 3.16 54.14 7.42
C GLY A 24 4.43 53.45 6.90
N GLY A 25 5.60 54.05 7.15
CA GLY A 25 6.89 53.46 6.80
C GLY A 25 7.22 52.16 7.58
N ALA A 26 6.89 52.14 8.88
CA ALA A 26 7.07 50.93 9.69
C ALA A 26 6.14 49.81 9.28
N ILE A 27 4.85 50.10 9.02
CA ILE A 27 3.87 49.14 8.51
C ILE A 27 4.31 48.60 7.10
N GLY A 28 4.73 49.49 6.21
CA GLY A 28 5.20 49.15 4.89
C GLY A 28 6.41 48.23 4.91
N ARG A 29 7.41 48.52 5.79
CA ARG A 29 8.57 47.63 5.99
C ARG A 29 8.17 46.30 6.61
N GLY A 30 7.33 46.30 7.65
CA GLY A 30 6.85 45.07 8.27
C GLY A 30 6.10 44.14 7.26
N PHE A 31 5.35 44.72 6.33
CA PHE A 31 4.64 43.97 5.31
C PHE A 31 5.57 43.45 4.20
N SER A 32 6.57 44.21 3.81
CA SER A 32 7.59 43.75 2.83
C SER A 32 8.48 42.66 3.42
N ASP A 33 8.89 42.80 4.68
CA ASP A 33 9.71 41.80 5.37
C ASP A 33 8.94 40.51 5.61
N ALA A 34 7.64 40.60 5.94
CA ALA A 34 6.77 39.43 6.08
C ALA A 34 6.62 38.66 4.75
N ARG A 35 6.51 39.36 3.61
CA ARG A 35 6.45 38.71 2.28
C ARG A 35 7.80 38.11 1.85
N LEU A 36 8.90 38.73 2.20
CA LEU A 36 10.24 38.22 1.87
C LEU A 36 10.63 37.05 2.75
N SER A 37 10.14 37.01 4.00
CA SER A 37 10.39 35.91 4.94
C SER A 37 9.60 34.63 4.65
N ASP A 38 8.55 34.68 3.81
CA ASP A 38 7.73 33.52 3.44
C ASP A 38 8.18 32.86 2.10
N ARG A 39 9.44 33.05 1.72
CA ARG A 39 10.04 32.36 0.57
C ARG A 39 10.37 30.93 1.02
N TYR A 40 9.88 29.95 0.29
CA TYR A 40 10.14 28.53 0.56
C TYR A 40 10.31 27.74 -0.71
N VAL A 41 10.91 26.57 -0.60
CA VAL A 41 10.99 25.55 -1.64
C VAL A 41 10.27 24.29 -1.16
N SER A 42 9.41 23.75 -2.02
CA SER A 42 8.75 22.47 -1.79
C SER A 42 9.48 21.37 -2.53
N VAL A 43 9.94 20.36 -1.82
CA VAL A 43 10.70 19.25 -2.36
C VAL A 43 10.11 17.92 -1.95
N LYS A 44 10.36 16.90 -2.77
CA LYS A 44 9.98 15.52 -2.47
C LYS A 44 11.22 14.67 -2.30
N GLY A 45 11.30 13.93 -1.20
CA GLY A 45 12.26 12.87 -1.02
C GLY A 45 11.58 11.52 -1.13
N VAL A 46 12.20 10.58 -1.82
CA VAL A 46 11.69 9.23 -2.03
C VAL A 46 12.62 8.24 -1.38
N ALA A 47 12.08 7.32 -0.61
CA ALA A 47 12.81 6.13 -0.17
C ALA A 47 12.14 4.89 -0.74
N GLU A 48 12.95 4.00 -1.27
CA GLU A 48 12.53 2.69 -1.80
C GLU A 48 13.40 1.61 -1.18
N ARG A 49 12.77 0.50 -0.83
CA ARG A 49 13.46 -0.66 -0.26
C ARG A 49 12.86 -1.94 -0.78
N GLU A 50 13.73 -2.84 -1.23
CA GLU A 50 13.32 -4.21 -1.54
C GLU A 50 12.94 -4.93 -0.25
N ALA A 51 11.87 -5.70 -0.31
CA ALA A 51 11.37 -6.53 0.76
C ALA A 51 10.91 -7.88 0.21
N THR A 52 11.08 -8.92 0.99
CA THR A 52 10.56 -10.24 0.66
C THR A 52 9.30 -10.47 1.47
N ALA A 53 8.24 -10.97 0.83
CA ALA A 53 7.02 -11.38 1.53
C ALA A 53 7.36 -12.34 2.66
N ASP A 54 6.72 -12.18 3.80
CA ASP A 54 6.91 -12.99 5.01
C ASP A 54 5.70 -13.86 5.36
N LEU A 55 4.64 -13.73 4.56
CA LEU A 55 3.42 -14.51 4.68
C LEU A 55 2.92 -14.92 3.31
N ALA A 56 2.47 -16.17 3.18
CA ALA A 56 1.74 -16.65 2.03
C ALA A 56 0.34 -17.13 2.43
N LEU A 57 -0.64 -16.81 1.61
CA LEU A 57 -1.99 -17.36 1.65
C LEU A 57 -2.19 -18.12 0.34
N TRP A 58 -2.49 -19.41 0.43
CA TRP A 58 -2.70 -20.23 -0.76
C TRP A 58 -4.07 -20.90 -0.72
N PRO A 59 -5.07 -20.35 -1.40
CA PRO A 59 -6.34 -21.01 -1.62
C PRO A 59 -6.16 -22.13 -2.69
N ILE A 60 -6.55 -23.34 -2.35
CA ILE A 60 -6.55 -24.51 -3.22
C ILE A 60 -8.02 -24.94 -3.39
N PRO A 61 -8.73 -24.45 -4.42
CA PRO A 61 -10.10 -24.83 -4.68
C PRO A 61 -10.14 -26.19 -5.39
N PHE A 62 -11.04 -27.06 -4.97
CA PHE A 62 -11.21 -28.39 -5.53
C PHE A 62 -12.68 -28.78 -5.58
N VAL A 63 -13.01 -29.76 -6.43
CA VAL A 63 -14.37 -30.17 -6.71
C VAL A 63 -14.45 -31.69 -6.76
N ALA A 64 -15.58 -32.22 -6.32
CA ALA A 64 -15.98 -33.60 -6.55
C ALA A 64 -17.44 -33.63 -7.01
N ALA A 65 -17.77 -34.64 -7.81
CA ALA A 65 -19.12 -34.82 -8.31
C ALA A 65 -19.55 -36.29 -8.22
N ASP A 66 -20.80 -36.52 -7.86
CA ASP A 66 -21.43 -37.84 -7.84
C ASP A 66 -22.94 -37.70 -8.01
N ASP A 67 -23.63 -38.82 -8.30
CA ASP A 67 -25.09 -38.88 -8.38
C ASP A 67 -25.73 -39.03 -6.99
N ASP A 68 -24.95 -39.44 -6.00
CA ASP A 68 -25.29 -39.50 -4.59
C ASP A 68 -24.52 -38.44 -3.81
N LEU A 69 -25.22 -37.65 -3.01
CA LEU A 69 -24.64 -36.57 -2.20
C LEU A 69 -23.66 -37.10 -1.15
N THR A 70 -23.96 -38.27 -0.55
CA THR A 70 -23.10 -38.88 0.47
C THR A 70 -21.77 -39.33 -0.15
N LEU A 71 -21.82 -39.89 -1.35
CA LEU A 71 -20.62 -40.29 -2.11
C LEU A 71 -19.83 -39.05 -2.57
N ALA A 72 -20.51 -38.00 -3.04
CA ALA A 72 -19.86 -36.75 -3.39
C ALA A 72 -19.11 -36.15 -2.17
N GLN A 73 -19.74 -36.15 -0.98
CA GLN A 73 -19.13 -35.70 0.26
C GLN A 73 -17.93 -36.58 0.69
N ALA A 74 -18.07 -37.90 0.55
CA ALA A 74 -16.95 -38.80 0.85
C ALA A 74 -15.74 -38.53 -0.04
N ARG A 75 -15.96 -38.26 -1.34
CA ARG A 75 -14.89 -37.87 -2.30
C ARG A 75 -14.22 -36.55 -1.94
N ILE A 76 -14.99 -35.54 -1.51
CA ILE A 76 -14.43 -34.25 -1.04
C ILE A 76 -13.53 -34.48 0.16
N ASN A 77 -13.98 -35.27 1.12
CA ASN A 77 -13.18 -35.58 2.32
C ASN A 77 -11.84 -36.32 1.95
N GLU A 78 -11.91 -37.26 1.02
CA GLU A 78 -10.73 -37.97 0.56
C GLU A 78 -9.77 -37.04 -0.23
N THR A 79 -10.33 -36.16 -1.06
CA THR A 79 -9.55 -35.15 -1.79
C THR A 79 -8.86 -34.18 -0.80
N THR A 80 -9.54 -33.77 0.26
CA THR A 80 -8.95 -32.96 1.33
C THR A 80 -7.74 -33.62 1.97
N LYS A 81 -7.83 -34.93 2.26
CA LYS A 81 -6.69 -35.71 2.80
C LYS A 81 -5.51 -35.74 1.85
N ARG A 82 -5.76 -35.95 0.54
CA ARG A 82 -4.72 -35.97 -0.49
C ARG A 82 -4.02 -34.61 -0.61
N ILE A 83 -4.78 -33.51 -0.60
CA ILE A 83 -4.20 -32.16 -0.62
C ILE A 83 -3.34 -31.93 0.62
N ARG A 84 -3.81 -32.29 1.82
CA ARG A 84 -3.01 -32.17 3.04
C ARG A 84 -1.73 -33.03 2.99
N ALA A 85 -1.83 -34.26 2.50
CA ALA A 85 -0.67 -35.14 2.35
C ALA A 85 0.36 -34.55 1.36
N PHE A 86 -0.09 -33.97 0.24
CA PHE A 86 0.77 -33.25 -0.69
C PHE A 86 1.48 -32.10 -0.02
N LEU A 87 0.77 -31.23 0.72
CA LEU A 87 1.37 -30.07 1.40
C LEU A 87 2.45 -30.52 2.40
N VAL A 88 2.20 -31.59 3.17
CA VAL A 88 3.16 -32.17 4.08
C VAL A 88 4.38 -32.73 3.32
N ALA A 89 4.17 -33.42 2.20
CA ALA A 89 5.26 -33.92 1.36
C ALA A 89 6.13 -32.79 0.77
N GLN A 90 5.56 -31.61 0.55
CA GLN A 90 6.31 -30.41 0.17
C GLN A 90 6.97 -29.67 1.36
N GLY A 91 6.91 -30.24 2.56
CA GLY A 91 7.52 -29.67 3.78
C GLY A 91 6.77 -28.45 4.34
N LEU A 92 5.47 -28.33 4.04
CA LEU A 92 4.61 -27.25 4.53
C LEU A 92 3.87 -27.70 5.79
N ASP A 93 3.81 -26.83 6.80
CA ASP A 93 3.00 -27.04 7.99
C ASP A 93 1.51 -26.85 7.65
N THR A 94 0.74 -27.92 7.83
CA THR A 94 -0.72 -27.92 7.58
C THR A 94 -1.55 -27.58 8.82
N SER A 95 -0.94 -27.28 9.97
CA SER A 95 -1.66 -26.88 11.18
C SER A 95 -2.48 -25.62 10.98
N GLN A 96 -2.01 -24.71 10.13
CA GLN A 96 -2.68 -23.47 9.74
C GLN A 96 -3.56 -23.62 8.50
N ALA A 97 -3.72 -24.85 7.96
CA ALA A 97 -4.58 -25.11 6.83
C ALA A 97 -6.05 -25.25 7.28
N GLN A 98 -6.89 -24.36 6.77
CA GLN A 98 -8.31 -24.28 7.11
C GLN A 98 -9.17 -24.64 5.89
N LEU A 99 -10.29 -25.35 6.14
CA LEU A 99 -11.32 -25.50 5.13
C LEU A 99 -12.16 -24.21 5.07
N GLY A 100 -12.25 -23.64 3.88
CA GLY A 100 -13.11 -22.50 3.61
C GLY A 100 -14.53 -22.94 3.22
N SER A 101 -15.18 -22.12 2.37
CA SER A 101 -16.56 -22.35 1.95
C SER A 101 -16.76 -23.73 1.33
N LEU A 102 -17.83 -24.41 1.75
CA LEU A 102 -18.35 -25.61 1.10
C LEU A 102 -19.60 -25.21 0.31
N ARG A 103 -19.62 -25.51 -0.98
CA ARG A 103 -20.79 -25.26 -1.84
C ARG A 103 -21.26 -26.55 -2.48
N VAL A 104 -22.52 -26.84 -2.35
CA VAL A 104 -23.18 -27.98 -3.00
C VAL A 104 -24.12 -27.44 -4.06
N THR A 105 -24.03 -27.96 -5.27
CA THR A 105 -24.94 -27.67 -6.37
C THR A 105 -25.67 -28.96 -6.74
N ASP A 106 -27.00 -28.96 -6.62
CA ASP A 106 -27.85 -30.00 -7.21
C ASP A 106 -28.29 -29.52 -8.60
N ARG A 107 -27.82 -30.17 -9.64
CA ARG A 107 -28.10 -29.79 -11.03
C ARG A 107 -29.58 -30.02 -11.39
N GLN A 108 -30.25 -30.98 -10.74
CA GLN A 108 -31.65 -31.24 -10.99
C GLN A 108 -32.59 -30.21 -10.32
N ALA A 109 -32.13 -29.50 -9.31
CA ALA A 109 -32.86 -28.42 -8.70
C ALA A 109 -32.89 -27.14 -9.55
N ASN A 110 -32.02 -27.04 -10.58
CA ASN A 110 -31.99 -25.90 -11.47
C ASN A 110 -32.77 -26.21 -12.77
N PRO A 111 -33.90 -25.55 -13.02
CA PRO A 111 -34.73 -25.83 -14.20
C PRO A 111 -34.02 -25.65 -15.55
N TYR A 112 -33.00 -24.79 -15.60
CA TYR A 112 -32.22 -24.49 -16.81
C TYR A 112 -31.10 -25.50 -17.06
N GLN A 113 -30.77 -26.35 -16.10
CA GLN A 113 -29.74 -27.38 -16.20
C GLN A 113 -30.30 -28.80 -16.08
N ALA A 114 -31.61 -28.93 -15.86
CA ALA A 114 -32.28 -30.21 -15.80
C ALA A 114 -32.26 -30.86 -17.18
N GLY A 115 -31.53 -31.98 -17.31
CA GLY A 115 -31.38 -32.71 -18.58
C GLY A 115 -29.99 -32.61 -19.23
N GLU A 116 -29.08 -31.78 -18.77
CA GLU A 116 -27.70 -31.83 -19.21
C GLU A 116 -26.97 -33.08 -18.69
N ALA A 117 -26.14 -33.71 -19.57
CA ALA A 117 -25.31 -34.83 -19.16
C ALA A 117 -24.33 -34.46 -18.06
N GLY A 118 -24.19 -35.30 -17.02
CA GLY A 118 -23.23 -35.11 -15.92
C GLY A 118 -23.78 -35.55 -14.59
N ARG A 119 -22.92 -35.56 -13.57
CA ARG A 119 -23.29 -35.95 -12.20
C ARG A 119 -24.27 -34.97 -11.58
N ARG A 120 -25.20 -35.48 -10.80
CA ARG A 120 -26.26 -34.67 -10.16
C ARG A 120 -25.72 -33.67 -9.14
N PHE A 121 -24.89 -34.14 -8.20
CA PHE A 121 -24.35 -33.30 -7.14
C PHE A 121 -22.92 -32.90 -7.47
N ILE A 122 -22.64 -31.59 -7.42
CA ILE A 122 -21.31 -31.01 -7.52
C ILE A 122 -20.98 -30.35 -6.21
N VAL A 123 -19.96 -30.83 -5.53
CA VAL A 123 -19.48 -30.29 -4.26
C VAL A 123 -18.15 -29.56 -4.51
N ARG A 124 -18.10 -28.28 -4.21
CA ARG A 124 -16.90 -27.44 -4.29
C ARG A 124 -16.46 -27.05 -2.89
N GLN A 125 -15.17 -27.10 -2.66
CA GLN A 125 -14.56 -26.68 -1.41
C GLN A 125 -13.20 -26.04 -1.68
N VAL A 126 -12.73 -25.20 -0.76
CA VAL A 126 -11.40 -24.63 -0.80
C VAL A 126 -10.62 -25.02 0.46
N LEU A 127 -9.37 -25.43 0.31
CA LEU A 127 -8.41 -25.50 1.40
C LEU A 127 -7.54 -24.24 1.34
N ILE A 128 -7.51 -23.47 2.42
CA ILE A 128 -6.69 -22.25 2.51
C ILE A 128 -5.52 -22.57 3.42
N LEU A 129 -4.32 -22.58 2.83
CA LEU A 129 -3.07 -22.69 3.58
C LEU A 129 -2.56 -21.29 3.90
N ARG A 130 -2.25 -21.05 5.19
CA ARG A 130 -1.50 -19.90 5.66
C ARG A 130 -0.12 -20.36 6.08
N SER A 131 0.94 -19.74 5.55
CA SER A 131 2.32 -20.14 5.84
C SER A 131 3.23 -18.92 5.99
N THR A 132 4.13 -18.98 6.96
CA THR A 132 5.23 -18.02 7.16
C THR A 132 6.48 -18.37 6.37
N GLU A 133 6.40 -19.36 5.48
CA GLU A 133 7.47 -19.80 4.57
C GLU A 133 7.06 -19.61 3.08
N PRO A 134 6.92 -18.33 2.61
CA PRO A 134 6.38 -18.06 1.29
C PRO A 134 7.16 -18.71 0.14
N ALA A 135 8.48 -18.84 0.28
CA ALA A 135 9.33 -19.49 -0.73
C ALA A 135 8.98 -20.98 -0.91
N LYS A 136 8.68 -21.69 0.18
CA LYS A 136 8.24 -23.09 0.10
C LYS A 136 6.85 -23.19 -0.55
N VAL A 137 5.94 -22.25 -0.23
CA VAL A 137 4.62 -22.21 -0.84
C VAL A 137 4.72 -21.97 -2.33
N LEU A 138 5.60 -21.07 -2.78
CA LEU A 138 5.87 -20.83 -4.19
C LEU A 138 6.37 -22.09 -4.88
N ALA A 139 7.35 -22.78 -4.32
CA ALA A 139 7.89 -24.03 -4.87
C ALA A 139 6.81 -25.14 -4.95
N ALA A 140 6.00 -25.28 -3.90
CA ALA A 140 4.90 -26.25 -3.87
C ALA A 140 3.81 -25.92 -4.91
N SER A 141 3.50 -24.64 -5.09
CA SER A 141 2.48 -24.22 -6.07
C SER A 141 2.89 -24.53 -7.52
N GLN A 142 4.18 -24.49 -7.82
CA GLN A 142 4.70 -24.89 -9.14
C GLN A 142 4.57 -26.41 -9.37
N ARG A 143 4.42 -27.20 -8.32
CA ARG A 143 4.24 -28.66 -8.38
C ARG A 143 2.78 -29.09 -8.20
N ILE A 144 1.83 -28.17 -8.23
CA ILE A 144 0.39 -28.46 -8.03
C ILE A 144 -0.15 -29.51 -9.01
N GLY A 145 0.48 -29.67 -10.15
CA GLY A 145 0.17 -30.73 -11.13
C GLY A 145 0.26 -32.15 -10.57
N GLU A 146 1.04 -32.39 -9.51
CA GLU A 146 1.11 -33.69 -8.81
C GLU A 146 -0.24 -34.05 -8.17
N LEU A 147 -0.99 -33.06 -7.68
CA LEU A 147 -2.35 -33.27 -7.19
C LEU A 147 -3.30 -33.76 -8.28
N VAL A 148 -3.18 -33.21 -9.48
CA VAL A 148 -3.98 -33.63 -10.64
C VAL A 148 -3.64 -35.07 -11.02
N GLN A 149 -2.34 -35.43 -11.03
CA GLN A 149 -1.89 -36.80 -11.26
C GLN A 149 -2.40 -37.76 -10.18
N ALA A 150 -2.54 -37.30 -8.92
CA ALA A 150 -3.15 -38.05 -7.84
C ALA A 150 -4.68 -38.13 -7.90
N GLY A 151 -5.31 -37.62 -8.98
CA GLY A 151 -6.76 -37.66 -9.20
C GLY A 151 -7.54 -36.57 -8.47
N VAL A 152 -6.89 -35.50 -8.04
CA VAL A 152 -7.57 -34.33 -7.47
C VAL A 152 -8.04 -33.43 -8.62
N VAL A 153 -9.33 -33.15 -8.66
CA VAL A 153 -9.89 -32.19 -9.62
C VAL A 153 -9.86 -30.79 -8.99
N LEU A 154 -8.91 -29.98 -9.44
CA LEU A 154 -8.82 -28.58 -9.03
C LEU A 154 -9.92 -27.77 -9.74
N SER A 155 -10.52 -26.85 -9.01
CA SER A 155 -11.51 -25.93 -9.56
C SER A 155 -10.81 -24.65 -10.01
N SER A 156 -10.99 -24.25 -11.26
CA SER A 156 -10.58 -22.95 -11.79
C SER A 156 -11.81 -22.03 -11.80
N GLY A 157 -12.08 -21.34 -10.71
CA GLY A 157 -13.17 -20.38 -10.65
C GLY A 157 -12.66 -19.00 -10.25
N GLU A 158 -13.19 -17.94 -10.88
CA GLU A 158 -12.87 -16.54 -10.54
C GLU A 158 -13.18 -16.18 -9.07
N GLU A 159 -13.96 -17.01 -8.40
CA GLU A 159 -14.44 -16.83 -7.04
C GLU A 159 -13.31 -16.81 -5.97
N TYR A 160 -12.15 -17.37 -6.29
CA TYR A 160 -11.01 -17.48 -5.36
C TYR A 160 -9.77 -16.71 -5.83
N GLY A 161 -9.94 -15.76 -6.75
CA GLY A 161 -8.87 -14.95 -7.30
C GLY A 161 -8.06 -15.63 -8.40
N PRO A 162 -6.90 -15.11 -8.77
CA PRO A 162 -6.14 -15.48 -9.97
C PRO A 162 -5.46 -16.88 -9.91
N GLY A 163 -5.97 -17.80 -9.09
CA GLY A 163 -5.54 -19.20 -9.11
C GLY A 163 -4.07 -19.41 -8.73
N GLY A 164 -3.69 -19.05 -7.51
CA GLY A 164 -2.34 -19.26 -7.02
C GLY A 164 -2.18 -18.73 -5.59
N PRO A 165 -0.97 -18.86 -5.00
CA PRO A 165 -0.69 -18.25 -3.71
C PRO A 165 -0.58 -16.73 -3.81
N THR A 166 -1.04 -16.05 -2.78
CA THR A 166 -0.88 -14.63 -2.54
C THR A 166 0.23 -14.43 -1.52
N PHE A 167 1.18 -13.54 -1.83
CA PHE A 167 2.34 -13.25 -0.98
C PHE A 167 2.17 -11.87 -0.35
N LEU A 168 2.30 -11.79 0.97
CA LEU A 168 2.08 -10.58 1.75
C LEU A 168 3.36 -10.20 2.51
N PHE A 169 3.64 -8.91 2.56
CA PHE A 169 4.68 -8.35 3.43
C PHE A 169 4.02 -7.67 4.62
N THR A 170 4.15 -8.29 5.82
CA THR A 170 3.47 -7.83 7.04
C THR A 170 4.37 -7.00 7.96
N LYS A 171 5.70 -7.03 7.75
CA LYS A 171 6.71 -6.37 8.61
C LYS A 171 6.98 -4.91 8.25
N LEU A 172 6.02 -4.25 7.60
CA LEU A 172 6.15 -2.86 7.17
C LEU A 172 6.53 -1.92 8.34
N ASN A 173 5.97 -2.14 9.54
CA ASN A 173 6.24 -1.29 10.69
C ASN A 173 7.70 -1.33 11.18
N GLU A 174 8.42 -2.41 10.92
CA GLU A 174 9.84 -2.55 11.30
C GLU A 174 10.75 -1.64 10.46
N ILE A 175 10.40 -1.40 9.19
CA ILE A 175 11.22 -0.63 8.25
C ILE A 175 10.79 0.83 8.12
N LYS A 176 9.56 1.18 8.55
CA LYS A 176 9.01 2.54 8.44
C LYS A 176 9.93 3.64 8.97
N PRO A 177 10.48 3.56 10.22
CA PRO A 177 11.29 4.65 10.76
C PRO A 177 12.52 4.95 9.91
N ALA A 178 13.22 3.92 9.46
CA ALA A 178 14.41 4.06 8.64
C ALA A 178 14.10 4.65 7.26
N MET A 179 12.99 4.24 6.65
CA MET A 179 12.55 4.77 5.35
C MET A 179 12.10 6.24 5.44
N ILE A 180 11.43 6.63 6.52
CA ILE A 180 11.06 8.03 6.74
C ILE A 180 12.30 8.89 6.88
N ALA A 181 13.28 8.46 7.67
CA ALA A 181 14.55 9.17 7.83
C ALA A 181 15.28 9.34 6.49
N GLU A 182 15.34 8.27 5.69
CA GLU A 182 15.96 8.31 4.35
C GLU A 182 15.21 9.27 3.41
N ALA A 183 13.88 9.17 3.32
CA ALA A 183 13.08 10.06 2.47
C ALA A 183 13.23 11.54 2.88
N THR A 184 13.26 11.82 4.19
CA THR A 184 13.47 13.18 4.70
C THR A 184 14.88 13.70 4.39
N SER A 185 15.90 12.85 4.50
CA SER A 185 17.28 13.22 4.13
C SER A 185 17.37 13.58 2.65
N ARG A 186 16.81 12.77 1.77
CA ARG A 186 16.77 13.03 0.32
C ARG A 186 16.01 14.31 -0.03
N ALA A 187 14.90 14.59 0.67
CA ALA A 187 14.19 15.85 0.51
C ALA A 187 15.06 17.04 0.92
N ARG A 188 15.80 16.93 2.03
CA ARG A 188 16.72 17.98 2.49
C ARG A 188 17.87 18.21 1.52
N GLU A 189 18.44 17.15 0.98
CA GLU A 189 19.51 17.22 -0.05
C GLU A 189 19.03 17.96 -1.30
N ALA A 190 17.83 17.63 -1.79
CA ALA A 190 17.19 18.32 -2.90
C ALA A 190 16.95 19.80 -2.60
N ALA A 191 16.41 20.13 -1.42
CA ALA A 191 16.21 21.52 -1.00
C ALA A 191 17.52 22.30 -0.89
N ALA A 192 18.58 21.66 -0.40
CA ALA A 192 19.91 22.28 -0.32
C ALA A 192 20.48 22.56 -1.70
N GLN A 193 20.24 21.69 -2.69
CA GLN A 193 20.63 21.94 -4.07
C GLN A 193 19.88 23.13 -4.66
N PHE A 194 18.55 23.18 -4.51
CA PHE A 194 17.74 24.31 -4.97
C PHE A 194 18.18 25.63 -4.32
N ALA A 195 18.50 25.62 -3.03
CA ALA A 195 18.98 26.82 -2.35
C ALA A 195 20.32 27.32 -2.93
N ARG A 196 21.25 26.42 -3.22
CA ARG A 196 22.54 26.77 -3.85
C ARG A 196 22.33 27.37 -5.25
N ASP A 197 21.51 26.71 -6.08
CA ASP A 197 21.24 27.14 -7.45
C ASP A 197 20.52 28.49 -7.50
N ALA A 198 19.66 28.78 -6.50
CA ALA A 198 18.96 30.05 -6.33
C ALA A 198 19.80 31.13 -5.58
N GLN A 199 21.07 30.87 -5.29
CA GLN A 199 21.95 31.74 -4.50
C GLN A 199 21.32 32.17 -3.15
N SER A 200 20.56 31.27 -2.54
CA SER A 200 19.87 31.45 -1.25
C SER A 200 20.42 30.47 -0.21
N LYS A 201 20.12 30.74 1.06
CA LYS A 201 20.46 29.82 2.15
C LYS A 201 19.25 28.98 2.53
N LEU A 202 19.46 27.67 2.72
CA LEU A 202 18.42 26.77 3.22
C LEU A 202 18.13 27.10 4.67
N GLY A 203 16.83 27.36 4.98
CA GLY A 203 16.32 27.60 6.33
C GLY A 203 15.79 26.32 6.99
N GLY A 204 14.97 26.49 8.01
CA GLY A 204 14.29 25.42 8.72
C GLY A 204 13.13 24.83 7.89
N ILE A 205 12.57 23.74 8.40
CA ILE A 205 11.35 23.15 7.84
C ILE A 205 10.17 24.11 8.13
N ARG A 206 9.41 24.46 7.09
CA ARG A 206 8.14 25.17 7.18
C ARG A 206 7.01 24.20 7.45
N GLN A 207 6.94 23.14 6.64
CA GLN A 207 5.94 22.10 6.71
C GLN A 207 6.52 20.80 6.22
N ALA A 208 6.12 19.69 6.82
CA ALA A 208 6.46 18.36 6.35
C ALA A 208 5.20 17.49 6.31
N ASN A 209 5.06 16.74 5.23
CA ASN A 209 4.00 15.77 5.05
C ASN A 209 4.60 14.44 4.63
N GLN A 210 4.36 13.42 5.44
CA GLN A 210 4.71 12.05 5.10
C GLN A 210 3.58 11.47 4.26
N GLY A 211 3.92 11.01 3.05
CA GLY A 211 3.01 10.27 2.19
C GLY A 211 2.72 8.86 2.71
N VAL A 212 1.83 8.18 2.03
CA VAL A 212 1.45 6.80 2.32
C VAL A 212 2.58 5.87 1.87
N PHE A 213 2.83 4.81 2.65
CA PHE A 213 3.66 3.70 2.21
C PHE A 213 2.89 2.87 1.19
N VAL A 214 3.54 2.59 0.08
CA VAL A 214 2.97 1.76 -0.99
C VAL A 214 3.87 0.54 -1.17
N ILE A 215 3.25 -0.63 -1.23
CA ILE A 215 3.93 -1.87 -1.59
C ILE A 215 3.66 -2.09 -3.09
N LEU A 216 4.71 -2.29 -3.84
CA LEU A 216 4.69 -2.42 -5.29
C LEU A 216 5.29 -3.77 -5.70
N PRO A 217 4.91 -4.32 -6.85
CA PRO A 217 5.63 -5.45 -7.42
C PRO A 217 7.07 -5.05 -7.74
N ARG A 218 8.04 -5.93 -7.47
CA ARG A 218 9.43 -5.67 -7.88
C ARG A 218 9.54 -5.53 -9.40
N ASP A 219 8.94 -6.46 -10.11
CA ASP A 219 8.96 -6.49 -11.57
C ASP A 219 7.61 -5.98 -12.10
N GLN A 220 7.61 -4.76 -12.61
CA GLN A 220 6.40 -4.12 -13.11
C GLN A 220 6.20 -4.50 -14.59
N ALA A 221 5.18 -5.31 -14.86
CA ALA A 221 4.79 -5.68 -16.21
C ALA A 221 3.25 -5.79 -16.32
N PRO A 222 2.68 -5.67 -17.50
CA PRO A 222 1.25 -5.89 -17.72
C PRO A 222 0.81 -7.27 -17.21
N GLY A 223 -0.25 -7.31 -16.40
CA GLY A 223 -0.78 -8.56 -15.84
C GLY A 223 -0.03 -9.07 -14.60
N VAL A 224 1.02 -8.40 -14.14
CA VAL A 224 1.77 -8.76 -12.95
C VAL A 224 1.24 -7.94 -11.76
N SER A 225 0.68 -8.64 -10.77
CA SER A 225 0.21 -8.03 -9.53
C SER A 225 1.28 -8.10 -8.43
N GLU A 226 1.22 -7.15 -7.50
CA GLU A 226 2.08 -7.16 -6.31
C GLU A 226 1.89 -8.44 -5.50
N GLU A 227 0.65 -8.87 -5.32
CA GLU A 227 0.28 -10.04 -4.54
C GLU A 227 0.84 -11.35 -5.08
N GLY A 228 1.04 -11.44 -6.41
CA GLY A 228 1.60 -12.63 -7.07
C GLY A 228 3.12 -12.77 -6.95
N GLN A 229 3.82 -11.72 -6.50
CA GLN A 229 5.28 -11.73 -6.40
C GLN A 229 5.78 -11.89 -4.97
N LEU A 230 6.80 -12.75 -4.81
CA LEU A 230 7.50 -12.93 -3.55
C LEU A 230 8.35 -11.69 -3.20
N GLN A 231 9.00 -11.10 -4.19
CA GLN A 231 9.83 -9.91 -4.03
C GLN A 231 8.99 -8.66 -4.29
N LYS A 232 9.15 -7.67 -3.43
CA LYS A 232 8.36 -6.45 -3.41
C LYS A 232 9.25 -5.22 -3.28
N ILE A 233 8.74 -4.07 -3.67
CA ILE A 233 9.34 -2.77 -3.39
C ILE A 233 8.41 -2.00 -2.46
N VAL A 234 8.91 -1.63 -1.31
CA VAL A 234 8.24 -0.67 -0.42
C VAL A 234 8.73 0.72 -0.75
N ARG A 235 7.79 1.64 -1.01
CA ARG A 235 8.07 3.04 -1.37
C ARG A 235 7.35 3.99 -0.43
N VAL A 236 8.03 5.07 -0.05
CA VAL A 236 7.42 6.22 0.62
C VAL A 236 7.93 7.52 0.01
N VAL A 237 7.06 8.53 -0.03
CA VAL A 237 7.40 9.88 -0.49
C VAL A 237 7.16 10.84 0.67
N ALA A 238 8.19 11.59 1.08
CA ALA A 238 8.07 12.70 2.01
C ALA A 238 8.06 14.02 1.22
N THR A 239 7.06 14.87 1.44
CA THR A 239 7.02 16.23 0.90
C THR A 239 7.38 17.20 2.02
N VAL A 240 8.41 18.01 1.80
CA VAL A 240 8.92 18.93 2.82
C VAL A 240 9.12 20.31 2.21
N ASP A 241 8.57 21.31 2.90
CA ASP A 241 8.74 22.71 2.56
C ASP A 241 9.83 23.30 3.47
N TYR A 242 10.85 23.89 2.87
CA TYR A 242 11.93 24.56 3.57
C TYR A 242 11.93 26.05 3.27
N TYR A 243 12.12 26.86 4.29
CA TYR A 243 12.35 28.30 4.08
C TYR A 243 13.64 28.53 3.30
N LEU A 244 13.62 29.57 2.45
CA LEU A 244 14.78 30.12 1.77
C LEU A 244 15.11 31.51 2.35
N ARG A 245 16.38 31.73 2.68
CA ARG A 245 16.90 32.98 3.25
C ARG A 245 18.01 33.56 2.40
#